data_7e8f91dc2ee96f54e41e36e46c92977b
#
_entry.id   7e8f91dc2ee96f54e41e36e46c92977b
#
_cell.length_a   1.000
_cell.length_b   1.000
_cell.length_c   1.000
_cell.angle_alpha   90.00
_cell.angle_beta   90.00
_cell.angle_gamma   90.00
#
_symmetry.space_group_name_H-M   'P 1'
#
loop_
_entity.id
_entity.type
_entity.pdbx_description
1 polymer ?
#
loop_
_entity_poly.entity_id
_entity_poly.type
_entity_poly.pdbx_seq_one_letter_code
_entity_poly.pdbx_strand_id
1 'polypeptide(L)'
;MSRVFLGAVLAASLAALPCVAGAQSKMVIKASDVHPPGYPNIVAMENMGKKLEKETNGRITMQMYHSMQLGGEKEMIEQAQVGALQIARVSVGALGPIVDDLNVFNMPFIFRDENHMRKVIDGPIGAELLEKVTASPARLVGLGWMDAGTRNVYTSKPITKPADLKGLKMRTMGNPLFVETMNAMGGNGVPLGYNELYSALQTKVVDGAENNPPSMLTANHYQVVKVYSLTGHLIIPEMFVFSKASWDKLSKEDQALIRKHSREVQMEQRVLWDKYVSEAETKLKAAGVQFVPADKEAFFKATQPIRDKYGAKYAALQKRVLDTK
;
A
#
# COMPACT_ATOMS: atom_id res chain seq x y z
N MET A 1 -19.27 -60.26 -74.53
CA MET A 1 -18.51 -60.32 -73.26
C MET A 1 -17.83 -58.97 -73.03
N SER A 2 -18.46 -58.11 -72.30
CA SER A 2 -17.87 -56.78 -71.98
C SER A 2 -17.90 -56.56 -70.46
N ARG A 3 -16.75 -56.45 -69.88
CA ARG A 3 -16.60 -56.17 -68.45
C ARG A 3 -16.53 -54.66 -68.26
N VAL A 4 -17.50 -54.14 -67.52
CA VAL A 4 -17.50 -52.69 -67.02
C VAL A 4 -16.75 -52.63 -65.70
N PHE A 5 -15.69 -51.84 -65.63
CA PHE A 5 -15.00 -51.50 -64.39
C PHE A 5 -15.65 -50.27 -63.78
N LEU A 6 -16.22 -50.48 -62.62
CA LEU A 6 -16.73 -49.34 -61.78
C LEU A 6 -15.59 -48.83 -60.87
N GLY A 7 -15.09 -47.67 -61.14
CA GLY A 7 -14.10 -46.99 -60.26
C GLY A 7 -14.82 -46.25 -59.13
N ALA A 8 -14.55 -46.65 -57.88
CA ALA A 8 -15.02 -45.94 -56.70
C ALA A 8 -14.08 -44.80 -56.38
N VAL A 9 -14.57 -43.55 -56.44
CA VAL A 9 -13.87 -42.35 -55.97
C VAL A 9 -14.16 -42.21 -54.47
N LEU A 10 -13.15 -42.42 -53.63
CA LEU A 10 -13.21 -42.14 -52.20
C LEU A 10 -12.97 -40.67 -51.98
N ALA A 11 -14.00 -39.88 -51.68
CA ALA A 11 -13.89 -38.48 -51.24
C ALA A 11 -13.52 -38.48 -49.76
N ALA A 12 -12.27 -38.13 -49.45
CA ALA A 12 -11.81 -37.88 -48.07
C ALA A 12 -12.31 -36.52 -47.58
N SER A 13 -13.37 -36.52 -46.78
CA SER A 13 -13.86 -35.31 -46.09
C SER A 13 -12.93 -35.01 -44.93
N LEU A 14 -12.04 -34.01 -45.07
CA LEU A 14 -11.33 -33.42 -43.93
C LEU A 14 -12.36 -32.68 -43.06
N ALA A 15 -12.77 -33.28 -41.96
CA ALA A 15 -13.50 -32.61 -40.91
C ALA A 15 -12.55 -31.62 -40.18
N ALA A 16 -12.67 -30.36 -40.52
CA ALA A 16 -12.05 -29.29 -39.73
C ALA A 16 -12.71 -29.25 -38.35
N LEU A 17 -12.03 -29.78 -37.34
CA LEU A 17 -12.44 -29.65 -35.96
C LEU A 17 -12.38 -28.14 -35.62
N PRO A 18 -13.49 -27.51 -35.18
CA PRO A 18 -13.43 -26.17 -34.68
C PRO A 18 -12.53 -26.16 -33.44
N CYS A 19 -11.44 -25.39 -33.49
CA CYS A 19 -10.65 -25.07 -32.32
C CYS A 19 -11.57 -24.29 -31.39
N VAL A 20 -12.18 -24.95 -30.42
CA VAL A 20 -12.94 -24.31 -29.33
C VAL A 20 -11.89 -23.60 -28.50
N ALA A 21 -11.58 -22.35 -28.87
CA ALA A 21 -10.91 -21.44 -27.98
C ALA A 21 -11.77 -21.38 -26.71
N GLY A 22 -11.32 -22.06 -25.67
CA GLY A 22 -12.03 -22.11 -24.40
C GLY A 22 -12.29 -20.68 -23.95
N ALA A 23 -13.54 -20.27 -23.95
CA ALA A 23 -13.93 -18.95 -23.47
C ALA A 23 -13.47 -18.85 -22.01
N GLN A 24 -12.41 -18.10 -21.76
CA GLN A 24 -11.94 -17.84 -20.41
C GLN A 24 -13.10 -17.25 -19.60
N SER A 25 -13.37 -17.80 -18.41
CA SER A 25 -14.47 -17.38 -17.56
C SER A 25 -14.37 -15.91 -17.15
N LYS A 26 -15.50 -15.22 -17.07
CA LYS A 26 -15.57 -13.86 -16.52
C LYS A 26 -15.02 -13.84 -15.10
N MET A 27 -14.25 -12.81 -14.77
CA MET A 27 -13.63 -12.63 -13.47
C MET A 27 -13.92 -11.24 -12.93
N VAL A 28 -14.33 -11.17 -11.66
CA VAL A 28 -14.44 -9.93 -10.91
C VAL A 28 -13.30 -9.88 -9.91
N ILE A 29 -12.40 -8.91 -10.05
CA ILE A 29 -11.35 -8.60 -9.08
C ILE A 29 -11.98 -7.70 -8.00
N LYS A 30 -12.15 -8.22 -6.80
CA LYS A 30 -12.50 -7.41 -5.63
C LYS A 30 -11.23 -6.75 -5.10
N ALA A 31 -11.23 -5.43 -5.04
CA ALA A 31 -10.12 -4.63 -4.54
C ALA A 31 -10.58 -3.78 -3.35
N SER A 32 -9.75 -3.60 -2.33
CA SER A 32 -10.13 -2.83 -1.14
C SER A 32 -9.03 -1.88 -0.68
N ASP A 33 -9.48 -0.75 -0.11
CA ASP A 33 -8.67 0.30 0.48
C ASP A 33 -9.41 0.96 1.65
N VAL A 34 -8.68 1.44 2.64
CA VAL A 34 -9.25 2.14 3.81
C VAL A 34 -9.70 3.57 3.49
N HIS A 35 -9.20 4.18 2.43
CA HIS A 35 -9.48 5.57 2.07
C HIS A 35 -10.81 5.74 1.30
N PRO A 36 -11.37 6.96 1.28
CA PRO A 36 -12.62 7.24 0.59
C PRO A 36 -12.43 7.41 -0.93
N PRO A 37 -13.53 7.41 -1.72
CA PRO A 37 -13.49 7.73 -3.14
C PRO A 37 -12.79 9.06 -3.42
N GLY A 38 -12.06 9.12 -4.54
CA GLY A 38 -11.28 10.30 -4.93
C GLY A 38 -9.90 10.40 -4.26
N TYR A 39 -9.57 9.52 -3.31
CA TYR A 39 -8.21 9.40 -2.81
C TYR A 39 -7.29 8.85 -3.92
N PRO A 40 -6.05 9.35 -4.10
CA PRO A 40 -5.19 8.98 -5.22
C PRO A 40 -5.03 7.48 -5.46
N ASN A 41 -4.91 6.70 -4.39
CA ASN A 41 -4.78 5.24 -4.48
C ASN A 41 -6.05 4.58 -5.03
N ILE A 42 -7.23 5.05 -4.60
CA ILE A 42 -8.53 4.58 -5.08
C ILE A 42 -8.65 4.88 -6.58
N VAL A 43 -8.39 6.14 -6.98
CA VAL A 43 -8.47 6.56 -8.38
C VAL A 43 -7.55 5.73 -9.26
N ALA A 44 -6.31 5.50 -8.83
CA ALA A 44 -5.34 4.69 -9.57
C ALA A 44 -5.83 3.24 -9.73
N MET A 45 -6.36 2.62 -8.66
CA MET A 45 -6.89 1.27 -8.72
C MET A 45 -8.13 1.15 -9.60
N GLU A 46 -9.05 2.14 -9.55
CA GLU A 46 -10.21 2.19 -10.45
C GLU A 46 -9.77 2.33 -11.92
N ASN A 47 -8.72 3.13 -12.20
CA ASN A 47 -8.16 3.24 -13.54
C ASN A 47 -7.53 1.92 -14.00
N MET A 48 -6.86 1.18 -13.11
CA MET A 48 -6.39 -0.18 -13.40
C MET A 48 -7.55 -1.10 -13.79
N GLY A 49 -8.65 -1.06 -13.05
CA GLY A 49 -9.86 -1.83 -13.36
C GLY A 49 -10.41 -1.52 -14.75
N LYS A 50 -10.53 -0.22 -15.11
CA LYS A 50 -10.98 0.21 -16.42
C LYS A 50 -10.06 -0.26 -17.56
N LYS A 51 -8.74 -0.23 -17.35
CA LYS A 51 -7.76 -0.71 -18.33
C LYS A 51 -7.88 -2.23 -18.53
N LEU A 52 -7.99 -3.00 -17.45
CA LEU A 52 -8.20 -4.44 -17.50
C LEU A 52 -9.51 -4.80 -18.21
N GLU A 53 -10.60 -4.14 -17.89
CA GLU A 53 -11.90 -4.36 -18.53
C GLU A 53 -11.83 -4.11 -20.04
N LYS A 54 -11.22 -2.99 -20.45
CA LYS A 54 -11.04 -2.61 -21.85
C LYS A 54 -10.18 -3.62 -22.62
N GLU A 55 -9.00 -3.98 -22.09
CA GLU A 55 -8.06 -4.89 -22.80
C GLU A 55 -8.53 -6.34 -22.81
N THR A 56 -9.45 -6.72 -21.91
CA THR A 56 -10.03 -8.07 -21.87
C THR A 56 -11.46 -8.13 -22.43
N ASN A 57 -11.95 -7.08 -23.07
CA ASN A 57 -13.32 -7.00 -23.61
C ASN A 57 -14.39 -7.33 -22.54
N GLY A 58 -14.24 -6.84 -21.32
CA GLY A 58 -15.17 -7.06 -20.21
C GLY A 58 -15.05 -8.42 -19.52
N ARG A 59 -14.04 -9.21 -19.84
CA ARG A 59 -13.80 -10.52 -19.19
C ARG A 59 -13.27 -10.37 -17.78
N ILE A 60 -12.34 -9.42 -17.54
CA ILE A 60 -11.84 -9.05 -16.22
C ILE A 60 -12.38 -7.68 -15.87
N THR A 61 -13.15 -7.61 -14.80
CA THR A 61 -13.66 -6.35 -14.21
C THR A 61 -13.13 -6.19 -12.80
N MET A 62 -13.13 -4.96 -12.29
CA MET A 62 -12.74 -4.68 -10.91
C MET A 62 -13.88 -4.04 -10.14
N GLN A 63 -14.13 -4.53 -8.93
CA GLN A 63 -15.04 -3.92 -7.97
C GLN A 63 -14.23 -3.36 -6.80
N MET A 64 -14.31 -2.03 -6.62
CA MET A 64 -13.59 -1.34 -5.56
C MET A 64 -14.43 -1.22 -4.29
N TYR A 65 -13.89 -1.67 -3.16
CA TYR A 65 -14.43 -1.52 -1.81
C TYR A 65 -13.56 -0.50 -1.07
N HIS A 66 -14.03 0.73 -0.99
CA HIS A 66 -13.35 1.85 -0.37
C HIS A 66 -13.84 2.09 1.08
N SER A 67 -13.28 3.09 1.78
CA SER A 67 -13.78 3.59 3.07
C SER A 67 -13.93 2.50 4.14
N MET A 68 -12.99 1.55 4.19
CA MET A 68 -12.98 0.46 5.19
C MET A 68 -14.23 -0.46 5.13
N GLN A 69 -14.93 -0.55 3.98
CA GLN A 69 -16.11 -1.43 3.84
C GLN A 69 -15.82 -2.90 4.15
N LEU A 70 -14.58 -3.33 3.94
CA LEU A 70 -14.12 -4.70 4.25
C LEU A 70 -13.21 -4.76 5.49
N GLY A 71 -13.26 -3.75 6.35
CA GLY A 71 -12.42 -3.63 7.55
C GLY A 71 -11.18 -2.77 7.35
N GLY A 72 -10.28 -2.79 8.34
CA GLY A 72 -8.99 -2.12 8.28
C GLY A 72 -7.96 -2.92 7.49
N GLU A 73 -6.70 -2.45 7.49
CA GLU A 73 -5.63 -3.09 6.69
C GLU A 73 -5.36 -4.53 7.13
N LYS A 74 -5.46 -4.83 8.42
CA LYS A 74 -5.28 -6.19 8.95
C LYS A 74 -6.32 -7.15 8.36
N GLU A 75 -7.59 -6.78 8.44
CA GLU A 75 -8.70 -7.58 7.93
C GLU A 75 -8.62 -7.75 6.40
N MET A 76 -8.21 -6.71 5.67
CA MET A 76 -8.00 -6.78 4.22
C MET A 76 -6.87 -7.74 3.85
N ILE A 77 -5.75 -7.73 4.60
CA ILE A 77 -4.64 -8.66 4.42
C ILE A 77 -5.11 -10.10 4.65
N GLU A 78 -5.79 -10.36 5.76
CA GLU A 78 -6.32 -11.69 6.11
C GLU A 78 -7.29 -12.22 5.05
N GLN A 79 -8.19 -11.37 4.53
CA GLN A 79 -9.10 -11.72 3.44
C GLN A 79 -8.36 -12.03 2.13
N ALA A 80 -7.29 -11.28 1.81
CA ALA A 80 -6.46 -11.57 0.65
C ALA A 80 -5.69 -12.90 0.80
N GLN A 81 -5.18 -13.20 1.99
CA GLN A 81 -4.49 -14.46 2.29
C GLN A 81 -5.34 -15.70 2.06
N VAL A 82 -6.65 -15.61 2.32
CA VAL A 82 -7.59 -16.73 2.14
C VAL A 82 -8.32 -16.69 0.78
N GLY A 83 -8.11 -15.64 -0.04
CA GLY A 83 -8.71 -15.52 -1.37
C GLY A 83 -10.11 -14.92 -1.40
N ALA A 84 -10.63 -14.43 -0.28
CA ALA A 84 -11.92 -13.74 -0.22
C ALA A 84 -11.86 -12.34 -0.87
N LEU A 85 -10.70 -11.70 -0.83
CA LEU A 85 -10.36 -10.45 -1.49
C LEU A 85 -9.21 -10.69 -2.48
N GLN A 86 -9.29 -10.14 -3.71
CA GLN A 86 -8.25 -10.33 -4.70
C GLN A 86 -7.12 -9.32 -4.55
N ILE A 87 -7.43 -8.04 -4.37
CA ILE A 87 -6.42 -6.99 -4.19
C ILE A 87 -6.67 -6.24 -2.87
N ALA A 88 -5.64 -6.10 -2.05
CA ALA A 88 -5.61 -5.19 -0.91
C ALA A 88 -4.54 -4.13 -1.15
N ARG A 89 -4.88 -2.83 -1.03
CA ARG A 89 -3.90 -1.77 -0.89
C ARG A 89 -3.66 -1.55 0.59
N VAL A 90 -2.42 -1.70 1.00
CA VAL A 90 -2.04 -1.64 2.41
C VAL A 90 -0.70 -0.91 2.61
N SER A 91 -0.52 -0.32 3.78
CA SER A 91 0.75 0.26 4.20
C SER A 91 1.81 -0.83 4.39
N VAL A 92 3.04 -0.55 3.99
CA VAL A 92 4.20 -1.42 4.32
C VAL A 92 4.34 -1.58 5.83
N GLY A 93 3.87 -0.61 6.61
CA GLY A 93 3.78 -0.72 8.05
C GLY A 93 2.96 -1.89 8.55
N ALA A 94 1.81 -2.14 7.93
CA ALA A 94 0.94 -3.27 8.25
C ALA A 94 1.47 -4.62 7.72
N LEU A 95 2.26 -4.60 6.64
CA LEU A 95 2.88 -5.81 6.08
C LEU A 95 4.16 -6.24 6.80
N GLY A 96 4.88 -5.33 7.45
CA GLY A 96 6.16 -5.61 8.11
C GLY A 96 6.13 -6.78 9.09
N PRO A 97 5.10 -6.96 9.94
CA PRO A 97 4.97 -8.12 10.82
C PRO A 97 4.79 -9.46 10.10
N ILE A 98 4.37 -9.43 8.82
CA ILE A 98 4.06 -10.62 8.02
C ILE A 98 5.21 -10.95 7.07
N VAL A 99 5.85 -9.91 6.51
CA VAL A 99 7.00 -10.01 5.62
C VAL A 99 8.12 -9.14 6.19
N ASP A 100 8.98 -9.76 6.98
CA ASP A 100 9.94 -9.08 7.87
C ASP A 100 10.91 -8.12 7.13
N ASP A 101 11.36 -8.47 5.93
CA ASP A 101 12.25 -7.61 5.12
C ASP A 101 11.65 -6.22 4.81
N LEU A 102 10.33 -6.10 4.79
CA LEU A 102 9.66 -4.82 4.56
C LEU A 102 9.89 -3.82 5.70
N ASN A 103 10.28 -4.29 6.89
CA ASN A 103 10.55 -3.42 8.02
C ASN A 103 11.75 -2.51 7.81
N VAL A 104 12.61 -2.76 6.83
CA VAL A 104 13.66 -1.80 6.45
C VAL A 104 13.08 -0.44 6.06
N PHE A 105 11.92 -0.43 5.37
CA PHE A 105 11.23 0.81 4.98
C PHE A 105 10.44 1.46 6.13
N ASN A 106 10.20 0.70 7.19
CA ASN A 106 9.51 1.15 8.40
C ASN A 106 10.47 1.78 9.44
N MET A 107 11.78 1.74 9.19
CA MET A 107 12.75 2.34 10.09
C MET A 107 12.65 3.87 10.07
N PRO A 108 12.71 4.54 11.24
CA PRO A 108 12.66 6.00 11.29
C PRO A 108 13.84 6.61 10.52
N PHE A 109 13.53 7.63 9.71
CA PHE A 109 14.49 8.41 8.92
C PHE A 109 15.32 7.57 7.91
N ILE A 110 14.83 6.41 7.47
CA ILE A 110 15.53 5.59 6.47
C ILE A 110 15.61 6.27 5.11
N PHE A 111 14.60 7.04 4.75
CA PHE A 111 14.58 7.84 3.54
C PHE A 111 14.92 9.30 3.82
N ARG A 112 15.74 9.91 2.97
CA ARG A 112 16.11 11.32 3.05
C ARG A 112 14.93 12.25 2.76
N ASP A 113 14.17 11.87 1.73
CA ASP A 113 12.99 12.58 1.23
C ASP A 113 12.14 11.62 0.37
N GLU A 114 11.01 12.10 -0.13
CA GLU A 114 10.09 11.32 -0.95
C GLU A 114 10.71 10.94 -2.31
N ASN A 115 11.58 11.78 -2.88
CA ASN A 115 12.26 11.44 -4.14
C ASN A 115 13.26 10.29 -3.93
N HIS A 116 13.96 10.27 -2.80
CA HIS A 116 14.81 9.15 -2.44
C HIS A 116 13.98 7.86 -2.28
N MET A 117 12.87 7.92 -1.57
CA MET A 117 11.96 6.78 -1.41
C MET A 117 11.49 6.28 -2.79
N ARG A 118 11.04 7.17 -3.68
CA ARG A 118 10.62 6.84 -5.04
C ARG A 118 11.71 6.12 -5.83
N LYS A 119 12.95 6.63 -5.80
CA LYS A 119 14.08 5.96 -6.47
C LYS A 119 14.35 4.55 -5.95
N VAL A 120 14.20 4.34 -4.65
CA VAL A 120 14.37 3.03 -4.03
C VAL A 120 13.29 2.06 -4.47
N ILE A 121 12.00 2.46 -4.41
CA ILE A 121 10.88 1.56 -4.75
C ILE A 121 10.74 1.33 -6.26
N ASP A 122 11.17 2.26 -7.10
CA ASP A 122 11.16 2.12 -8.56
C ASP A 122 12.37 1.30 -9.07
N GLY A 123 13.39 1.18 -8.24
CA GLY A 123 14.65 0.52 -8.56
C GLY A 123 14.68 -0.98 -8.20
N PRO A 124 15.87 -1.57 -8.27
CA PRO A 124 16.07 -3.01 -7.98
C PRO A 124 15.64 -3.44 -6.59
N ILE A 125 15.75 -2.55 -5.59
CA ILE A 125 15.35 -2.83 -4.20
C ILE A 125 13.83 -3.02 -4.12
N GLY A 126 13.07 -2.11 -4.74
CA GLY A 126 11.62 -2.23 -4.78
C GLY A 126 11.16 -3.50 -5.51
N ALA A 127 11.77 -3.83 -6.64
CA ALA A 127 11.48 -5.08 -7.36
C ALA A 127 11.77 -6.32 -6.51
N GLU A 128 12.92 -6.37 -5.85
CA GLU A 128 13.30 -7.46 -4.94
C GLU A 128 12.28 -7.64 -3.81
N LEU A 129 11.85 -6.54 -3.18
CA LEU A 129 10.89 -6.63 -2.08
C LEU A 129 9.49 -7.09 -2.52
N LEU A 130 9.04 -6.72 -3.73
CA LEU A 130 7.81 -7.28 -4.31
C LEU A 130 7.92 -8.80 -4.49
N GLU A 131 9.07 -9.28 -4.98
CA GLU A 131 9.31 -10.71 -5.12
C GLU A 131 9.44 -11.41 -3.76
N LYS A 132 10.04 -10.79 -2.76
CA LYS A 132 10.09 -11.32 -1.39
C LYS A 132 8.70 -11.48 -0.78
N VAL A 133 7.77 -10.54 -1.01
CA VAL A 133 6.35 -10.72 -0.63
C VAL A 133 5.77 -11.94 -1.32
N THR A 134 6.01 -12.07 -2.63
CA THR A 134 5.47 -13.18 -3.45
C THR A 134 6.02 -14.54 -3.03
N ALA A 135 7.30 -14.62 -2.68
CA ALA A 135 7.98 -15.84 -2.27
C ALA A 135 7.77 -16.20 -0.78
N SER A 136 7.26 -15.26 0.01
CA SER A 136 7.05 -15.47 1.45
C SER A 136 5.86 -16.39 1.74
N PRO A 137 5.77 -16.95 2.95
CA PRO A 137 4.60 -17.70 3.40
C PRO A 137 3.35 -16.83 3.63
N ALA A 138 3.43 -15.52 3.34
CA ALA A 138 2.32 -14.58 3.52
C ALA A 138 1.12 -14.86 2.60
N ARG A 139 1.23 -15.74 1.59
CA ARG A 139 0.17 -16.08 0.64
C ARG A 139 -0.34 -14.87 -0.17
N LEU A 140 0.55 -13.93 -0.42
CA LEU A 140 0.31 -12.70 -1.18
C LEU A 140 1.26 -12.64 -2.38
N VAL A 141 0.90 -11.85 -3.37
CA VAL A 141 1.74 -11.49 -4.52
C VAL A 141 1.94 -9.98 -4.49
N GLY A 142 3.18 -9.52 -4.41
CA GLY A 142 3.50 -8.10 -4.54
C GLY A 142 3.27 -7.62 -5.96
N LEU A 143 2.39 -6.64 -6.16
CA LEU A 143 2.07 -6.11 -7.49
C LEU A 143 2.78 -4.80 -7.80
N GLY A 144 2.85 -3.88 -6.86
CA GLY A 144 3.43 -2.57 -7.07
C GLY A 144 3.39 -1.69 -5.83
N TRP A 145 3.96 -0.51 -5.96
CA TRP A 145 4.11 0.48 -4.90
C TRP A 145 3.19 1.67 -5.12
N MET A 146 2.87 2.37 -4.06
CA MET A 146 2.16 3.64 -4.09
C MET A 146 2.80 4.62 -3.11
N ASP A 147 2.77 5.90 -3.45
CA ASP A 147 3.22 6.95 -2.55
C ASP A 147 2.19 7.15 -1.42
N ALA A 148 2.70 7.44 -0.23
CA ALA A 148 1.90 7.86 0.92
C ALA A 148 2.55 9.02 1.69
N GLY A 149 3.64 9.55 1.16
CA GLY A 149 4.30 10.75 1.62
C GLY A 149 4.91 10.67 3.01
N THR A 150 5.27 11.84 3.50
CA THR A 150 5.91 12.03 4.81
C THR A 150 4.89 11.98 5.93
N ARG A 151 5.21 11.22 6.97
CA ARG A 151 4.37 11.08 8.16
C ARG A 151 4.86 12.00 9.28
N ASN A 152 3.90 12.66 9.92
CA ASN A 152 4.12 13.62 10.97
C ASN A 152 3.17 13.37 12.14
N VAL A 153 3.56 13.82 13.32
CA VAL A 153 2.73 13.71 14.53
C VAL A 153 1.60 14.74 14.50
N TYR A 154 0.40 14.36 14.92
CA TYR A 154 -0.70 15.28 15.15
C TYR A 154 -1.40 15.03 16.48
N THR A 155 -1.68 16.12 17.21
CA THR A 155 -2.16 16.15 18.59
C THR A 155 -3.00 17.42 18.84
N SER A 156 -3.47 17.60 20.06
CA SER A 156 -4.16 18.83 20.48
C SER A 156 -3.20 19.96 20.89
N LYS A 157 -1.89 19.67 21.08
CA LYS A 157 -0.86 20.63 21.46
C LYS A 157 0.35 20.50 20.55
N PRO A 158 1.15 21.56 20.36
CA PRO A 158 2.37 21.49 19.58
C PRO A 158 3.37 20.45 20.12
N ILE A 159 3.93 19.66 19.22
CA ILE A 159 5.04 18.73 19.49
C ILE A 159 6.24 19.22 18.69
N THR A 160 7.13 19.95 19.35
CA THR A 160 8.31 20.57 18.73
C THR A 160 9.59 19.78 18.98
N LYS A 161 9.63 18.98 20.04
CA LYS A 161 10.77 18.16 20.46
C LYS A 161 10.30 16.88 21.17
N PRO A 162 11.14 15.86 21.34
CA PRO A 162 10.80 14.61 22.02
C PRO A 162 10.15 14.76 23.39
N ALA A 163 10.62 15.71 24.20
CA ALA A 163 10.07 15.96 25.53
C ALA A 163 8.58 16.33 25.53
N ASP A 164 8.06 16.90 24.44
CA ASP A 164 6.67 17.32 24.32
C ASP A 164 5.71 16.12 24.15
N LEU A 165 6.25 14.94 23.78
CA LEU A 165 5.49 13.68 23.69
C LEU A 165 5.37 12.94 25.03
N LYS A 166 6.10 13.38 26.07
CA LYS A 166 6.15 12.69 27.35
C LYS A 166 4.75 12.51 27.94
N GLY A 167 4.38 11.26 28.21
CA GLY A 167 3.10 10.89 28.82
C GLY A 167 1.93 10.79 27.83
N LEU A 168 2.09 11.24 26.58
CA LEU A 168 1.04 11.14 25.57
C LEU A 168 0.92 9.73 25.01
N LYS A 169 -0.31 9.25 24.90
CA LYS A 169 -0.66 8.00 24.22
C LYS A 169 -0.80 8.30 22.73
N MET A 170 0.13 7.80 21.96
CA MET A 170 0.17 8.05 20.51
C MET A 170 -0.20 6.81 19.73
N ARG A 171 -1.28 6.87 18.98
CA ARG A 171 -1.64 5.73 18.13
C ARG A 171 -0.55 5.45 17.10
N THR A 172 -0.23 4.19 16.93
CA THR A 172 0.63 3.68 15.86
C THR A 172 -0.09 2.56 15.09
N MET A 173 0.44 2.21 13.92
CA MET A 173 0.04 0.96 13.25
C MET A 173 0.43 -0.25 14.10
N GLY A 174 -0.23 -1.39 13.91
CA GLY A 174 0.01 -2.64 14.61
C GLY A 174 1.33 -3.33 14.26
N ASN A 175 2.45 -2.61 14.37
CA ASN A 175 3.79 -3.08 14.12
C ASN A 175 4.68 -2.73 15.32
N PRO A 176 5.37 -3.70 15.93
CA PRO A 176 6.25 -3.46 17.08
C PRO A 176 7.29 -2.37 16.84
N LEU A 177 7.85 -2.27 15.62
CA LEU A 177 8.83 -1.25 15.26
C LEU A 177 8.25 0.17 15.41
N PHE A 178 6.98 0.39 15.06
CA PHE A 178 6.34 1.70 15.23
C PHE A 178 6.06 2.04 16.69
N VAL A 179 5.67 1.04 17.50
CA VAL A 179 5.51 1.22 18.94
C VAL A 179 6.83 1.61 19.56
N GLU A 180 7.90 0.88 19.25
CA GLU A 180 9.25 1.17 19.74
C GLU A 180 9.76 2.54 19.26
N THR A 181 9.51 2.89 17.99
CA THR A 181 9.87 4.20 17.42
C THR A 181 9.16 5.33 18.17
N MET A 182 7.84 5.21 18.39
CA MET A 182 7.08 6.21 19.13
C MET A 182 7.57 6.35 20.57
N ASN A 183 7.89 5.22 21.22
CA ASN A 183 8.44 5.23 22.58
C ASN A 183 9.82 5.90 22.60
N ALA A 184 10.68 5.65 21.62
CA ALA A 184 11.98 6.31 21.51
C ALA A 184 11.84 7.82 21.21
N MET A 185 10.81 8.22 20.49
CA MET A 185 10.47 9.63 20.27
C MET A 185 9.96 10.33 21.54
N GLY A 186 9.70 9.61 22.62
CA GLY A 186 9.28 10.16 23.93
C GLY A 186 7.81 9.97 24.27
N GLY A 187 7.00 9.44 23.38
CA GLY A 187 5.57 9.13 23.62
C GLY A 187 5.33 7.72 24.12
N ASN A 188 4.06 7.34 24.25
CA ASN A 188 3.63 5.97 24.52
C ASN A 188 2.92 5.44 23.27
N GLY A 189 3.56 4.58 22.51
CA GLY A 189 2.99 3.97 21.30
C GLY A 189 1.86 3.00 21.64
N VAL A 190 0.67 3.26 21.08
CA VAL A 190 -0.53 2.43 21.27
C VAL A 190 -0.94 1.85 19.89
N PRO A 191 -0.75 0.55 19.66
CA PRO A 191 -1.13 -0.07 18.39
C PRO A 191 -2.66 -0.20 18.29
N LEU A 192 -3.24 0.44 17.26
CA LEU A 192 -4.68 0.40 16.94
C LEU A 192 -4.90 0.37 15.43
N GLY A 193 -5.99 -0.26 15.00
CA GLY A 193 -6.48 -0.19 13.62
C GLY A 193 -6.75 1.24 13.16
N TYR A 194 -6.60 1.50 11.87
CA TYR A 194 -6.90 2.82 11.32
C TYR A 194 -8.40 3.14 11.40
N ASN A 195 -9.25 2.13 11.26
CA ASN A 195 -10.71 2.19 11.42
C ASN A 195 -11.17 2.58 12.83
N GLU A 196 -10.33 2.37 13.85
CA GLU A 196 -10.64 2.67 15.25
C GLU A 196 -10.15 4.08 15.67
N LEU A 197 -9.25 4.69 14.89
CA LEU A 197 -8.49 5.86 15.31
C LEU A 197 -9.35 7.11 15.57
N TYR A 198 -10.34 7.39 14.71
CA TYR A 198 -11.20 8.57 14.91
C TYR A 198 -11.93 8.50 16.27
N SER A 199 -12.54 7.37 16.58
CA SER A 199 -13.21 7.13 17.85
C SER A 199 -12.25 7.19 19.03
N ALA A 200 -11.06 6.59 18.89
CA ALA A 200 -10.03 6.59 19.93
C ALA A 200 -9.50 8.01 20.25
N LEU A 201 -9.37 8.88 19.25
CA LEU A 201 -9.07 10.30 19.44
C LEU A 201 -10.22 11.04 20.13
N GLN A 202 -11.45 10.82 19.67
CA GLN A 202 -12.64 11.47 20.22
C GLN A 202 -12.88 11.12 21.68
N THR A 203 -12.72 9.85 22.04
CA THR A 203 -12.90 9.35 23.41
C THR A 203 -11.63 9.47 24.27
N LYS A 204 -10.55 10.03 23.75
CA LYS A 204 -9.25 10.20 24.45
C LYS A 204 -8.61 8.89 24.91
N VAL A 205 -8.89 7.79 24.23
CA VAL A 205 -8.12 6.54 24.38
C VAL A 205 -6.68 6.77 23.94
N VAL A 206 -6.49 7.60 22.91
CA VAL A 206 -5.19 8.16 22.51
C VAL A 206 -5.25 9.68 22.44
N ASP A 207 -4.11 10.34 22.67
CA ASP A 207 -3.96 11.79 22.66
C ASP A 207 -3.60 12.35 21.29
N GLY A 208 -3.15 11.49 20.39
CA GLY A 208 -2.73 11.82 19.04
C GLY A 208 -2.36 10.59 18.22
N ALA A 209 -1.88 10.87 17.03
CA ALA A 209 -1.38 9.85 16.10
C ALA A 209 -0.33 10.45 15.17
N GLU A 210 0.12 9.68 14.21
CA GLU A 210 1.03 10.11 13.17
C GLU A 210 0.53 9.62 11.80
N ASN A 211 0.61 10.47 10.79
CA ASN A 211 0.28 10.15 9.40
C ASN A 211 0.61 11.34 8.48
N ASN A 212 0.29 11.19 7.19
CA ASN A 212 0.35 12.23 6.17
C ASN A 212 -0.88 13.17 6.22
N PRO A 213 -0.81 14.38 5.62
CA PRO A 213 -1.93 15.33 5.61
C PRO A 213 -3.21 14.81 4.93
N PRO A 214 -3.15 14.13 3.76
CA PRO A 214 -4.33 13.51 3.15
C PRO A 214 -5.11 12.59 4.07
N SER A 215 -4.41 11.73 4.81
CA SER A 215 -5.07 10.79 5.74
C SER A 215 -5.71 11.51 6.93
N MET A 216 -5.04 12.54 7.50
CA MET A 216 -5.63 13.37 8.56
C MET A 216 -6.91 14.06 8.08
N LEU A 217 -6.91 14.56 6.85
CA LEU A 217 -8.07 15.23 6.25
C LEU A 217 -9.23 14.25 6.01
N THR A 218 -8.96 13.17 5.28
CA THR A 218 -10.03 12.27 4.79
C THR A 218 -10.64 11.39 5.86
N ALA A 219 -9.90 11.08 6.93
CA ALA A 219 -10.41 10.39 8.11
C ALA A 219 -10.97 11.35 9.17
N ASN A 220 -11.05 12.64 8.87
CA ASN A 220 -11.60 13.67 9.75
C ASN A 220 -10.88 13.82 11.11
N HIS A 221 -9.67 13.31 11.27
CA HIS A 221 -8.91 13.40 12.53
C HIS A 221 -8.72 14.87 12.96
N TYR A 222 -8.62 15.79 11.98
CA TYR A 222 -8.53 17.23 12.21
C TYR A 222 -9.72 17.84 12.95
N GLN A 223 -10.86 17.17 13.00
CA GLN A 223 -12.03 17.62 13.79
C GLN A 223 -11.78 17.47 15.30
N VAL A 224 -10.93 16.52 15.70
CA VAL A 224 -10.62 16.21 17.09
C VAL A 224 -9.30 16.85 17.52
N VAL A 225 -8.25 16.79 16.70
CA VAL A 225 -6.91 17.32 17.00
C VAL A 225 -6.49 18.33 15.92
N LYS A 226 -5.98 19.48 16.35
CA LYS A 226 -5.79 20.64 15.48
C LYS A 226 -4.33 21.04 15.24
N VAL A 227 -3.37 20.28 15.76
CA VAL A 227 -1.95 20.60 15.59
C VAL A 227 -1.27 19.47 14.84
N TYR A 228 -0.64 19.81 13.73
CA TYR A 228 0.15 18.94 12.88
C TYR A 228 1.62 19.34 12.97
N SER A 229 2.42 18.59 13.72
CA SER A 229 3.83 18.89 14.03
C SER A 229 4.75 18.18 13.04
N LEU A 230 5.53 18.95 12.29
CA LEU A 230 6.34 18.51 11.14
C LEU A 230 7.59 17.71 11.57
N THR A 231 7.37 16.60 12.27
CA THR A 231 8.44 15.70 12.75
C THR A 231 9.18 14.99 11.63
N GLY A 232 8.51 14.64 10.53
CA GLY A 232 9.09 14.02 9.35
C GLY A 232 9.82 12.71 9.65
N HIS A 233 9.38 12.00 10.68
CA HIS A 233 10.09 10.85 11.23
C HIS A 233 9.99 9.58 10.38
N LEU A 234 9.01 9.50 9.48
CA LEU A 234 8.78 8.36 8.59
C LEU A 234 8.35 8.81 7.19
N ILE A 235 8.80 8.10 6.18
CA ILE A 235 8.25 8.12 4.82
C ILE A 235 7.98 6.66 4.48
N ILE A 236 6.71 6.26 4.45
CA ILE A 236 6.34 4.85 4.30
C ILE A 236 5.61 4.69 2.98
N PRO A 237 6.14 3.92 2.03
CA PRO A 237 5.39 3.57 0.83
C PRO A 237 4.25 2.63 1.18
N GLU A 238 3.29 2.55 0.28
CA GLU A 238 2.21 1.59 0.33
C GLU A 238 2.38 0.57 -0.79
N MET A 239 1.75 -0.56 -0.61
CA MET A 239 1.82 -1.65 -1.57
C MET A 239 0.41 -2.13 -1.90
N PHE A 240 0.15 -2.44 -3.14
CA PHE A 240 -0.99 -3.28 -3.46
C PHE A 240 -0.52 -4.69 -3.72
N VAL A 241 -1.19 -5.60 -3.01
CA VAL A 241 -0.91 -7.03 -3.02
C VAL A 241 -2.08 -7.79 -3.60
N PHE A 242 -1.79 -8.87 -4.31
CA PHE A 242 -2.82 -9.79 -4.82
C PHE A 242 -2.87 -11.06 -3.97
N SER A 243 -4.06 -11.60 -3.78
CA SER A 243 -4.24 -12.93 -3.18
C SER A 243 -3.53 -14.00 -3.97
N LYS A 244 -2.57 -14.70 -3.37
CA LYS A 244 -1.88 -15.80 -4.06
C LYS A 244 -2.83 -16.93 -4.46
N ALA A 245 -3.82 -17.22 -3.63
CA ALA A 245 -4.84 -18.25 -3.93
C ALA A 245 -5.68 -17.93 -5.18
N SER A 246 -5.91 -16.64 -5.45
CA SER A 246 -6.60 -16.17 -6.65
C SER A 246 -5.62 -16.00 -7.82
N TRP A 247 -4.40 -15.56 -7.57
CA TRP A 247 -3.34 -15.35 -8.56
C TRP A 247 -2.95 -16.64 -9.29
N ASP A 248 -2.80 -17.73 -8.55
CA ASP A 248 -2.37 -19.01 -9.08
C ASP A 248 -3.43 -19.65 -10.03
N LYS A 249 -4.67 -19.14 -10.01
CA LYS A 249 -5.75 -19.55 -10.91
C LYS A 249 -5.79 -18.75 -12.22
N LEU A 250 -5.03 -17.65 -12.31
CA LEU A 250 -4.96 -16.80 -13.49
C LEU A 250 -4.10 -17.44 -14.57
N SER A 251 -4.45 -17.21 -15.83
CA SER A 251 -3.55 -17.52 -16.94
C SER A 251 -2.28 -16.66 -16.86
N LYS A 252 -1.21 -17.09 -17.51
CA LYS A 252 0.04 -16.32 -17.56
C LYS A 252 -0.14 -14.97 -18.25
N GLU A 253 -1.01 -14.91 -19.23
CA GLU A 253 -1.40 -13.71 -19.96
C GLU A 253 -2.10 -12.72 -19.03
N ASP A 254 -3.06 -13.19 -18.21
CA ASP A 254 -3.76 -12.35 -17.24
C ASP A 254 -2.82 -11.86 -16.13
N GLN A 255 -1.93 -12.71 -15.64
CA GLN A 255 -0.89 -12.33 -14.68
C GLN A 255 0.01 -11.23 -15.25
N ALA A 256 0.44 -11.37 -16.50
CA ALA A 256 1.27 -10.39 -17.18
C ALA A 256 0.53 -9.05 -17.39
N LEU A 257 -0.73 -9.12 -17.79
CA LEU A 257 -1.59 -7.95 -18.00
C LEU A 257 -1.81 -7.17 -16.68
N ILE A 258 -2.13 -7.87 -15.60
CA ILE A 258 -2.27 -7.27 -14.26
C ILE A 258 -0.97 -6.61 -13.82
N ARG A 259 0.19 -7.27 -13.98
CA ARG A 259 1.50 -6.69 -13.65
C ARG A 259 1.83 -5.44 -14.50
N LYS A 260 1.50 -5.48 -15.80
CA LYS A 260 1.66 -4.32 -16.70
C LYS A 260 0.90 -3.10 -16.15
N HIS A 261 -0.40 -3.26 -15.91
CA HIS A 261 -1.23 -2.16 -15.42
C HIS A 261 -0.89 -1.74 -14.00
N SER A 262 -0.40 -2.65 -13.17
CA SER A 262 0.09 -2.31 -11.83
C SER A 262 1.23 -1.28 -11.89
N ARG A 263 2.18 -1.43 -12.81
CA ARG A 263 3.28 -0.48 -13.00
C ARG A 263 2.79 0.86 -13.54
N GLU A 264 1.85 0.85 -14.48
CA GLU A 264 1.29 2.07 -15.05
C GLU A 264 0.56 2.90 -13.97
N VAL A 265 -0.30 2.26 -13.17
CA VAL A 265 -1.07 2.97 -12.15
C VAL A 265 -0.22 3.42 -10.96
N GLN A 266 0.92 2.79 -10.69
CA GLN A 266 1.91 3.30 -9.75
C GLN A 266 2.39 4.70 -10.15
N MET A 267 2.68 4.92 -11.43
CA MET A 267 3.13 6.23 -11.92
C MET A 267 1.98 7.24 -11.98
N GLU A 268 0.78 6.81 -12.34
CA GLU A 268 -0.42 7.66 -12.33
C GLU A 268 -0.74 8.12 -10.90
N GLN A 269 -0.69 7.21 -9.92
CA GLN A 269 -0.95 7.53 -8.52
C GLN A 269 0.00 8.60 -7.98
N ARG A 270 1.27 8.54 -8.35
CA ARG A 270 2.28 9.51 -7.91
C ARG A 270 1.93 10.94 -8.35
N VAL A 271 1.53 11.13 -9.60
CA VAL A 271 1.09 12.43 -10.11
C VAL A 271 -0.15 12.94 -9.37
N LEU A 272 -1.11 12.06 -9.13
CA LEU A 272 -2.31 12.39 -8.36
C LEU A 272 -1.96 12.73 -6.91
N TRP A 273 -0.99 12.00 -6.33
CA TRP A 273 -0.56 12.17 -4.95
C TRP A 273 0.05 13.55 -4.70
N ASP A 274 1.00 13.97 -5.53
CA ASP A 274 1.69 15.25 -5.36
C ASP A 274 0.70 16.42 -5.34
N LYS A 275 -0.29 16.39 -6.22
CA LYS A 275 -1.37 17.39 -6.24
C LYS A 275 -2.25 17.30 -4.99
N TYR A 276 -2.63 16.09 -4.61
CA TYR A 276 -3.58 15.85 -3.53
C TYR A 276 -3.02 16.25 -2.15
N VAL A 277 -1.73 16.05 -1.91
CA VAL A 277 -1.04 16.49 -0.67
C VAL A 277 -1.17 18.00 -0.49
N SER A 278 -0.85 18.78 -1.54
CA SER A 278 -0.94 20.25 -1.52
C SER A 278 -2.38 20.73 -1.25
N GLU A 279 -3.36 20.09 -1.90
CA GLU A 279 -4.78 20.40 -1.67
C GLU A 279 -5.23 20.04 -0.25
N ALA A 280 -4.78 18.90 0.28
CA ALA A 280 -5.10 18.47 1.64
C ALA A 280 -4.53 19.42 2.69
N GLU A 281 -3.29 19.86 2.54
CA GLU A 281 -2.69 20.85 3.45
C GLU A 281 -3.47 22.16 3.43
N THR A 282 -3.85 22.64 2.24
CA THR A 282 -4.64 23.88 2.10
C THR A 282 -5.97 23.75 2.82
N LYS A 283 -6.68 22.63 2.64
CA LYS A 283 -7.96 22.37 3.30
C LYS A 283 -7.82 22.24 4.81
N LEU A 284 -6.77 21.56 5.30
CA LEU A 284 -6.50 21.43 6.73
C LEU A 284 -6.20 22.79 7.38
N LYS A 285 -5.39 23.63 6.74
CA LYS A 285 -5.10 25.02 7.20
C LYS A 285 -6.39 25.84 7.25
N ALA A 286 -7.21 25.78 6.22
CA ALA A 286 -8.52 26.45 6.17
C ALA A 286 -9.49 25.95 7.26
N ALA A 287 -9.38 24.65 7.65
CA ALA A 287 -10.13 24.07 8.76
C ALA A 287 -9.54 24.37 10.15
N GLY A 288 -8.53 25.22 10.24
CA GLY A 288 -7.90 25.65 11.49
C GLY A 288 -6.84 24.71 12.04
N VAL A 289 -6.29 23.81 11.22
CA VAL A 289 -5.13 22.99 11.63
C VAL A 289 -3.86 23.83 11.57
N GLN A 290 -3.12 23.83 12.67
CA GLN A 290 -1.84 24.52 12.79
C GLN A 290 -0.71 23.58 12.38
N PHE A 291 0.04 23.94 11.35
CA PHE A 291 1.25 23.24 10.93
C PHE A 291 2.43 23.86 11.68
N VAL A 292 3.06 23.08 12.56
CA VAL A 292 4.10 23.56 13.47
C VAL A 292 5.44 22.92 13.13
N PRO A 293 6.52 23.69 12.96
CA PRO A 293 7.86 23.14 12.81
C PRO A 293 8.27 22.32 14.05
N ALA A 294 9.01 21.26 13.82
CA ALA A 294 9.58 20.43 14.88
C ALA A 294 11.10 20.30 14.69
N ASP A 295 11.81 20.08 15.79
CA ASP A 295 13.25 19.81 15.79
C ASP A 295 13.50 18.37 15.29
N LYS A 296 13.59 18.22 13.96
CA LYS A 296 13.83 16.92 13.31
C LYS A 296 15.11 16.26 13.78
N GLU A 297 16.16 17.05 14.07
CA GLU A 297 17.45 16.53 14.54
C GLU A 297 17.32 15.91 15.94
N ALA A 298 16.53 16.53 16.83
CA ALA A 298 16.25 15.96 18.14
C ALA A 298 15.49 14.62 18.02
N PHE A 299 14.50 14.53 17.12
CA PHE A 299 13.77 13.27 16.86
C PHE A 299 14.66 12.23 16.19
N PHE A 300 15.55 12.65 15.27
CA PHE A 300 16.55 11.76 14.68
C PHE A 300 17.46 11.18 15.75
N LYS A 301 17.99 11.99 16.66
CA LYS A 301 18.83 11.52 17.78
C LYS A 301 18.06 10.59 18.72
N ALA A 302 16.83 10.95 19.09
CA ALA A 302 15.99 10.15 19.99
C ALA A 302 15.73 8.74 19.45
N THR A 303 15.58 8.59 18.13
CA THR A 303 15.33 7.31 17.48
C THR A 303 16.60 6.51 17.13
N GLN A 304 17.80 6.97 17.52
CA GLN A 304 19.05 6.27 17.26
C GLN A 304 19.05 4.81 17.75
N PRO A 305 18.58 4.47 18.97
CA PRO A 305 18.55 3.08 19.43
C PRO A 305 17.70 2.16 18.51
N ILE A 306 16.64 2.69 17.91
CA ILE A 306 15.78 1.94 16.99
C ILE A 306 16.52 1.69 15.67
N ARG A 307 17.19 2.71 15.13
CA ARG A 307 17.99 2.57 13.92
C ARG A 307 19.17 1.61 14.11
N ASP A 308 19.80 1.61 15.28
CA ASP A 308 20.89 0.66 15.58
C ASP A 308 20.36 -0.78 15.67
N LYS A 309 19.29 -1.00 16.43
CA LYS A 309 18.67 -2.31 16.61
C LYS A 309 18.24 -2.94 15.29
N TYR A 310 17.41 -2.22 14.54
CA TYR A 310 16.86 -2.72 13.28
C TYR A 310 17.86 -2.60 12.12
N GLY A 311 18.74 -1.60 12.16
CA GLY A 311 19.82 -1.45 11.20
C GLY A 311 20.80 -2.62 11.22
N ALA A 312 21.13 -3.14 12.41
CA ALA A 312 21.92 -4.36 12.53
C ALA A 312 21.23 -5.57 11.89
N LYS A 313 19.91 -5.68 12.11
CA LYS A 313 19.09 -6.77 11.55
C LYS A 313 19.01 -6.73 10.02
N TYR A 314 18.87 -5.54 9.42
CA TYR A 314 18.69 -5.36 7.98
C TYR A 314 19.91 -4.74 7.29
N ALA A 315 21.12 -4.90 7.85
CA ALA A 315 22.33 -4.14 7.48
C ALA A 315 22.61 -4.08 5.97
N ALA A 316 22.56 -5.20 5.28
CA ALA A 316 22.81 -5.24 3.84
C ALA A 316 21.76 -4.47 3.03
N LEU A 317 20.48 -4.65 3.35
CA LEU A 317 19.39 -3.98 2.66
C LEU A 317 19.35 -2.49 3.01
N GLN A 318 19.50 -2.15 4.29
CA GLN A 318 19.62 -0.77 4.76
C GLN A 318 20.74 -0.02 4.03
N LYS A 319 21.93 -0.61 3.94
CA LYS A 319 23.06 0.01 3.22
C LYS A 319 22.69 0.32 1.78
N ARG A 320 22.08 -0.62 1.07
CA ARG A 320 21.63 -0.43 -0.33
C ARG A 320 20.59 0.70 -0.46
N VAL A 321 19.65 0.79 0.49
CA VAL A 321 18.68 1.89 0.53
C VAL A 321 19.40 3.22 0.69
N LEU A 322 20.31 3.34 1.66
CA LEU A 322 21.05 4.58 1.95
C LEU A 322 21.97 5.00 0.80
N ASP A 323 22.56 4.05 0.08
CA ASP A 323 23.46 4.29 -1.07
C ASP A 323 22.71 4.69 -2.35
N THR A 324 21.39 4.51 -2.42
CA THR A 324 20.58 4.94 -3.56
C THR A 324 20.59 6.48 -3.67
N LYS A 325 21.01 7.00 -4.86
CA LYS A 325 21.21 8.44 -5.12
C LYS A 325 20.00 9.09 -5.76
#